data_a580d0c7eca25c460d2c68b08b74b725
#
_entry.id   a580d0c7eca25c460d2c68b08b74b725
#
_cell.length_a   1.000
_cell.length_b   1.000
_cell.length_c   1.000
_cell.angle_alpha   90.00
_cell.angle_beta   90.00
_cell.angle_gamma   90.00
#
_symmetry.space_group_name_H-M   'P 1'
#
loop_
_entity.id
_entity.type
_entity.pdbx_description
1 polymer ?
#
loop_
_entity_poly.entity_id
_entity_poly.type
_entity_poly.pdbx_seq_one_letter_code
_entity_poly.pdbx_strand_id
1 'polypeptide(L)'
;MAFGFALGLWVAVRGHFSGSSPFPSSAHVGVPLSQNISSNWFSPKKPWGNLEFQNITMERPPEFVPELPAMALEPRWFFGNWAPSQIQALLSSSDLTETQRHALLDTQRWQSSTNGWSIAPGTNVAWSLSRKARQQIYTTLAQFPENNPQCVPYRFPLAHEEEWLANSGLASNTLSLTRSLIYRRGQSACFSDVEILSVLPSEAERHRLIRTLSRFPAVFVNLRVDSNTVLEPIIQFWEQTRPRQDTQPFLESVARLPGSPSINITYFLPPFARTRMYTYPEGKLDNQNSGQDCFWTAMNFFNRRIDRRLSDPQKRMQILNTDYTEIKGHPNIGDIILLLDKDQIPIHACVYIAEDVVFTKNGGTRLSPWLLMKISDMLSYYMETQPLRVAIMRQKGRKAPPASLNSLNAIKRDVPTAAAAAAANQRAKL
;
A
#
# COMPACT_ATOMS: atom_id res chain seq x y z
N MET A 1 22.97 -15.73 -19.39
CA MET A 1 22.25 -14.45 -19.51
C MET A 1 21.04 -14.53 -18.60
N ALA A 2 21.09 -13.84 -17.47
CA ALA A 2 20.03 -13.87 -16.47
C ALA A 2 18.91 -12.92 -16.91
N PHE A 3 17.75 -13.49 -17.28
CA PHE A 3 16.54 -12.72 -17.50
C PHE A 3 15.95 -12.34 -16.14
N GLY A 4 16.33 -11.17 -15.65
CA GLY A 4 15.67 -10.53 -14.52
C GLY A 4 14.32 -9.98 -14.95
N PHE A 5 13.25 -10.74 -14.75
CA PHE A 5 11.90 -10.22 -14.92
C PHE A 5 11.64 -9.13 -13.88
N ALA A 6 11.34 -8.01 -14.37
CA ALA A 6 11.07 -6.77 -13.68
C ALA A 6 9.71 -6.77 -12.97
N LEU A 7 9.53 -7.61 -12.01
CA LEU A 7 8.59 -7.41 -10.91
C LEU A 7 9.34 -6.57 -9.87
N GLY A 8 9.32 -5.29 -10.13
CA GLY A 8 10.08 -4.19 -9.62
C GLY A 8 10.51 -4.20 -8.18
N LEU A 9 11.75 -4.17 -8.03
CA LEU A 9 12.62 -3.39 -7.12
C LEU A 9 11.97 -2.78 -5.86
N TRP A 10 11.54 -3.65 -4.97
CA TRP A 10 11.41 -3.32 -3.56
C TRP A 10 12.74 -3.50 -2.79
N VAL A 11 13.73 -4.16 -3.40
CA VAL A 11 15.01 -4.53 -2.76
C VAL A 11 16.05 -3.41 -2.80
N ALA A 12 15.87 -2.38 -3.64
CA ALA A 12 16.89 -1.36 -3.84
C ALA A 12 17.08 -0.34 -2.69
N VAL A 13 16.26 -0.38 -1.63
CA VAL A 13 16.46 0.51 -0.48
C VAL A 13 17.28 -0.14 0.65
N ARG A 14 17.47 -1.46 0.63
CA ARG A 14 18.27 -2.16 1.67
C ARG A 14 19.78 -2.07 1.52
N GLY A 15 20.28 -1.64 0.39
CA GLY A 15 21.70 -1.64 0.16
C GLY A 15 22.32 -0.25 0.18
N HIS A 16 22.40 0.47 1.28
CA HIS A 16 23.41 1.52 1.53
C HIS A 16 23.02 2.51 2.65
N PHE A 17 22.29 2.08 3.65
CA PHE A 17 22.17 2.87 4.88
C PHE A 17 22.95 2.23 6.03
N SER A 18 24.27 2.33 5.98
CA SER A 18 25.12 2.22 7.17
C SER A 18 25.24 3.61 7.81
N GLY A 19 24.14 4.09 8.36
CA GLY A 19 24.07 5.32 9.10
C GLY A 19 23.06 5.19 10.22
N SER A 20 23.37 5.70 11.42
CA SER A 20 22.44 5.79 12.54
C SER A 20 21.11 6.39 12.07
N SER A 21 19.99 5.79 12.50
CA SER A 21 18.64 6.29 12.18
C SER A 21 18.57 7.80 12.44
N PRO A 22 18.10 8.62 11.50
CA PRO A 22 17.95 10.05 11.68
C PRO A 22 16.83 10.43 12.66
N PHE A 23 16.06 9.45 13.13
CA PHE A 23 14.94 9.68 14.05
C PHE A 23 15.30 9.25 15.47
N PRO A 24 14.97 10.05 16.51
CA PRO A 24 15.23 9.68 17.89
C PRO A 24 14.47 8.40 18.25
N SER A 25 15.20 7.45 18.83
CA SER A 25 14.66 6.21 19.38
C SER A 25 13.78 6.53 20.58
N SER A 26 12.47 6.68 20.37
CA SER A 26 11.51 6.67 21.47
C SER A 26 11.04 5.23 21.66
N ALA A 27 11.49 4.60 22.75
CA ALA A 27 11.01 3.30 23.18
C ALA A 27 9.52 3.38 23.51
N HIS A 28 8.67 3.02 22.56
CA HIS A 28 7.26 2.78 22.80
C HIS A 28 6.94 1.34 22.46
N VAL A 29 6.54 0.60 23.50
CA VAL A 29 5.97 -0.75 23.42
C VAL A 29 4.83 -0.73 22.39
N GLY A 30 4.99 -1.51 21.34
CA GLY A 30 4.08 -1.52 20.20
C GLY A 30 2.71 -2.07 20.56
N VAL A 31 1.71 -1.21 20.46
CA VAL A 31 0.31 -1.64 20.29
C VAL A 31 0.12 -1.98 18.80
N PRO A 32 -0.57 -3.09 18.44
CA PRO A 32 -0.81 -3.43 17.05
C PRO A 32 -1.49 -2.29 16.31
N LEU A 33 -0.84 -1.75 15.30
CA LEU A 33 -1.28 -0.57 14.53
C LEU A 33 -2.64 -0.75 13.84
N SER A 34 -3.07 -2.00 13.60
CA SER A 34 -4.31 -2.30 12.88
C SER A 34 -5.60 -1.82 13.56
N GLN A 35 -5.60 -1.60 14.87
CA GLN A 35 -6.81 -1.15 15.59
C GLN A 35 -6.82 0.35 15.94
N ASN A 36 -5.69 1.06 15.86
CA ASN A 36 -5.56 2.43 16.36
C ASN A 36 -5.38 3.54 15.31
N ILE A 37 -5.08 3.20 14.05
CA ILE A 37 -4.82 4.22 13.03
C ILE A 37 -6.12 4.87 12.54
N SER A 38 -7.21 4.11 12.42
CA SER A 38 -8.43 4.60 11.78
C SER A 38 -9.27 5.57 12.63
N SER A 39 -9.25 5.47 13.95
CA SER A 39 -10.20 6.24 14.77
C SER A 39 -9.63 7.50 15.44
N ASN A 40 -8.31 7.60 15.61
CA ASN A 40 -7.70 8.68 16.40
C ASN A 40 -7.06 9.81 15.57
N TRP A 41 -7.00 9.66 14.24
CA TRP A 41 -6.34 10.61 13.35
C TRP A 41 -7.29 11.64 12.75
N PHE A 42 -8.62 11.41 12.81
CA PHE A 42 -9.60 12.23 12.13
C PHE A 42 -10.16 13.32 13.04
N SER A 43 -10.21 14.54 12.52
CA SER A 43 -10.83 15.64 13.23
C SER A 43 -12.35 15.44 13.30
N PRO A 44 -12.96 15.46 14.49
CA PRO A 44 -14.42 15.34 14.61
C PRO A 44 -15.18 16.52 13.97
N LYS A 45 -14.50 17.64 13.72
CA LYS A 45 -15.10 18.85 13.14
C LYS A 45 -15.17 18.86 11.61
N LYS A 46 -14.58 17.87 10.91
CA LYS A 46 -14.55 17.78 9.43
C LYS A 46 -14.31 19.14 8.74
N PRO A 47 -13.17 19.80 8.97
CA PRO A 47 -12.92 21.13 8.40
C PRO A 47 -12.87 21.15 6.88
N TRP A 48 -12.67 19.99 6.27
CA TRP A 48 -12.68 19.77 4.82
C TRP A 48 -14.08 19.78 4.20
N GLY A 49 -15.15 19.82 5.00
CA GLY A 49 -16.54 19.78 4.56
C GLY A 49 -17.11 18.37 4.44
N ASN A 50 -18.25 18.24 3.77
CA ASN A 50 -18.92 16.96 3.56
C ASN A 50 -18.34 16.26 2.32
N LEU A 51 -17.52 15.22 2.54
CA LEU A 51 -16.88 14.47 1.46
C LEU A 51 -17.69 13.21 1.10
N GLU A 52 -17.86 13.02 -0.19
CA GLU A 52 -18.46 11.82 -0.80
C GLU A 52 -17.36 11.01 -1.47
N PHE A 53 -17.34 9.70 -1.21
CA PHE A 53 -16.30 8.80 -1.70
C PHE A 53 -16.90 7.81 -2.71
N GLN A 54 -16.23 7.68 -3.84
CA GLN A 54 -16.49 6.62 -4.80
C GLN A 54 -15.23 5.79 -4.96
N ASN A 55 -15.28 4.54 -4.48
CA ASN A 55 -14.19 3.60 -4.71
C ASN A 55 -14.10 3.28 -6.20
N ILE A 56 -12.88 3.24 -6.70
CA ILE A 56 -12.57 2.85 -8.07
C ILE A 56 -11.38 1.90 -8.06
N THR A 57 -11.28 1.11 -9.11
CA THR A 57 -10.13 0.25 -9.33
C THR A 57 -9.42 0.70 -10.60
N MET A 58 -8.19 1.19 -10.44
CA MET A 58 -7.41 1.70 -11.56
C MET A 58 -6.64 0.57 -12.22
N GLU A 59 -6.86 0.33 -13.49
CA GLU A 59 -6.15 -0.66 -14.27
C GLU A 59 -4.89 -0.09 -14.93
N ARG A 60 -3.91 -0.97 -15.10
CA ARG A 60 -2.70 -0.64 -15.86
C ARG A 60 -3.04 -0.49 -17.35
N PRO A 61 -2.51 0.52 -18.05
CA PRO A 61 -2.62 0.63 -19.49
C PRO A 61 -2.10 -0.63 -20.21
N PRO A 62 -2.71 -1.05 -21.34
CA PRO A 62 -2.28 -2.24 -22.05
C PRO A 62 -0.79 -2.24 -22.44
N GLU A 63 -0.27 -1.11 -22.84
CA GLU A 63 1.12 -0.92 -23.21
C GLU A 63 2.11 -1.08 -22.04
N PHE A 64 1.61 -1.14 -20.79
CA PHE A 64 2.41 -1.38 -19.59
C PHE A 64 2.34 -2.84 -19.12
N VAL A 65 1.69 -3.70 -19.88
CA VAL A 65 1.71 -5.14 -19.65
C VAL A 65 2.93 -5.71 -20.38
N PRO A 66 3.88 -6.33 -19.67
CA PRO A 66 5.06 -6.89 -20.33
C PRO A 66 4.67 -8.06 -21.23
N GLU A 67 5.36 -8.19 -22.35
CA GLU A 67 5.32 -9.42 -23.15
C GLU A 67 5.80 -10.58 -22.28
N LEU A 68 5.04 -11.67 -22.29
CA LEU A 68 5.35 -12.83 -21.49
C LEU A 68 6.11 -13.85 -22.35
N PRO A 69 7.17 -14.48 -21.80
CA PRO A 69 7.84 -15.55 -22.50
C PRO A 69 6.87 -16.71 -22.75
N ALA A 70 6.96 -17.30 -23.92
CA ALA A 70 6.16 -18.46 -24.31
C ALA A 70 6.54 -19.76 -23.57
N MET A 71 7.51 -19.71 -22.66
CA MET A 71 7.99 -20.92 -21.96
C MET A 71 7.05 -21.31 -20.82
N ALA A 72 6.74 -22.60 -20.78
CA ALA A 72 6.11 -23.21 -19.61
C ALA A 72 7.04 -23.02 -18.40
N LEU A 73 6.56 -22.32 -17.40
CA LEU A 73 7.26 -22.14 -16.13
C LEU A 73 6.78 -23.25 -15.18
N GLU A 74 7.71 -23.93 -14.54
CA GLU A 74 7.39 -24.86 -13.46
C GLU A 74 7.63 -24.19 -12.10
N PRO A 75 6.74 -24.41 -11.10
CA PRO A 75 6.93 -23.89 -9.77
C PRO A 75 8.22 -24.48 -9.16
N ARG A 76 9.01 -23.61 -8.57
CA ARG A 76 10.24 -23.99 -7.87
C ARG A 76 10.32 -23.21 -6.55
N TRP A 77 10.58 -23.92 -5.46
CA TRP A 77 10.66 -23.37 -4.11
C TRP A 77 12.08 -23.50 -3.59
N PHE A 78 12.69 -22.43 -3.24
CA PHE A 78 14.05 -22.39 -2.68
C PHE A 78 14.02 -22.07 -1.18
N PHE A 79 14.83 -22.80 -0.41
CA PHE A 79 14.99 -22.64 1.04
C PHE A 79 16.45 -22.34 1.35
N GLY A 80 16.80 -21.07 1.46
CA GLY A 80 18.16 -20.60 1.70
C GLY A 80 18.65 -20.92 3.10
N ASN A 81 19.82 -21.59 3.19
CA ASN A 81 20.49 -21.97 4.44
C ASN A 81 19.64 -22.80 5.43
N TRP A 82 18.56 -23.41 4.98
CA TRP A 82 17.74 -24.30 5.80
C TRP A 82 18.27 -25.74 5.73
N ALA A 83 18.27 -26.43 6.88
CA ALA A 83 18.51 -27.88 6.92
C ALA A 83 17.26 -28.62 6.39
N PRO A 84 17.41 -29.83 5.82
CA PRO A 84 16.29 -30.65 5.37
C PRO A 84 15.23 -30.87 6.45
N SER A 85 15.63 -31.03 7.70
CA SER A 85 14.71 -31.18 8.85
C SER A 85 13.80 -29.98 9.08
N GLN A 86 14.28 -28.76 8.82
CA GLN A 86 13.47 -27.54 8.94
C GLN A 86 12.41 -27.47 7.84
N ILE A 87 12.77 -27.87 6.61
CA ILE A 87 11.83 -27.94 5.49
C ILE A 87 10.78 -29.02 5.75
N GLN A 88 11.21 -30.21 6.23
CA GLN A 88 10.30 -31.30 6.61
C GLN A 88 9.33 -30.85 7.72
N ALA A 89 9.83 -30.14 8.73
CA ALA A 89 8.97 -29.60 9.80
C ALA A 89 7.93 -28.61 9.27
N LEU A 90 8.33 -27.68 8.38
CA LEU A 90 7.39 -26.76 7.72
C LEU A 90 6.32 -27.53 6.96
N LEU A 91 6.72 -28.45 6.08
CA LEU A 91 5.78 -29.20 5.24
C LEU A 91 4.86 -30.10 6.07
N SER A 92 5.39 -30.71 7.14
CA SER A 92 4.58 -31.55 8.04
C SER A 92 3.57 -30.76 8.85
N SER A 93 3.90 -29.52 9.24
CA SER A 93 3.01 -28.63 10.01
C SER A 93 2.04 -27.84 9.13
N SER A 94 2.24 -27.82 7.80
CA SER A 94 1.37 -27.12 6.86
C SER A 94 0.07 -27.90 6.64
N ASP A 95 -0.99 -27.17 6.26
CA ASP A 95 -2.35 -27.70 5.99
C ASP A 95 -2.39 -28.45 4.65
N LEU A 96 -1.61 -29.53 4.55
CA LEU A 96 -1.47 -30.38 3.37
C LEU A 96 -2.31 -31.64 3.46
N THR A 97 -2.89 -32.07 2.33
CA THR A 97 -3.43 -33.43 2.22
C THR A 97 -2.30 -34.47 2.29
N GLU A 98 -2.66 -35.71 2.61
CA GLU A 98 -1.68 -36.80 2.68
C GLU A 98 -0.91 -36.99 1.36
N THR A 99 -1.62 -36.91 0.23
CA THR A 99 -1.03 -36.99 -1.11
C THR A 99 -0.03 -35.85 -1.37
N GLN A 100 -0.40 -34.60 -0.99
CA GLN A 100 0.49 -33.46 -1.15
C GLN A 100 1.71 -33.57 -0.25
N ARG A 101 1.51 -34.00 1.00
CA ARG A 101 2.60 -34.20 1.97
C ARG A 101 3.58 -35.25 1.46
N HIS A 102 3.09 -36.40 1.03
CA HIS A 102 3.95 -37.46 0.47
C HIS A 102 4.74 -36.94 -0.74
N ALA A 103 4.09 -36.24 -1.69
CA ALA A 103 4.77 -35.72 -2.85
C ALA A 103 5.84 -34.66 -2.55
N LEU A 104 5.62 -33.83 -1.53
CA LEU A 104 6.55 -32.75 -1.14
C LEU A 104 7.69 -33.24 -0.23
N LEU A 105 7.47 -34.29 0.55
CA LEU A 105 8.50 -34.90 1.41
C LEU A 105 9.37 -35.92 0.66
N ASP A 106 9.05 -36.24 -0.59
CA ASP A 106 9.88 -37.08 -1.45
C ASP A 106 11.23 -36.36 -1.75
N THR A 107 12.26 -36.71 -1.00
CA THR A 107 13.58 -36.09 -1.09
C THR A 107 14.28 -36.28 -2.43
N GLN A 108 13.83 -37.24 -3.27
CA GLN A 108 14.34 -37.42 -4.64
C GLN A 108 14.02 -36.18 -5.53
N ARG A 109 13.00 -35.42 -5.16
CA ARG A 109 12.62 -34.16 -5.84
C ARG A 109 13.37 -32.93 -5.29
N TRP A 110 14.21 -33.13 -4.30
CA TRP A 110 14.96 -32.05 -3.68
C TRP A 110 16.34 -31.94 -4.32
N GLN A 111 16.73 -30.73 -4.68
CA GLN A 111 18.04 -30.44 -5.24
C GLN A 111 18.85 -29.64 -4.26
N SER A 112 19.99 -30.17 -3.84
CA SER A 112 20.96 -29.46 -3.00
C SER A 112 21.70 -28.42 -3.83
N SER A 113 21.98 -27.27 -3.23
CA SER A 113 22.87 -26.23 -3.74
C SER A 113 23.79 -25.75 -2.63
N THR A 114 24.82 -24.97 -2.99
CA THR A 114 25.75 -24.39 -2.00
C THR A 114 25.06 -23.56 -0.94
N ASN A 115 23.90 -22.93 -1.26
CA ASN A 115 23.21 -21.96 -0.42
C ASN A 115 21.86 -22.45 0.10
N GLY A 116 21.53 -23.75 -0.05
CA GLY A 116 20.24 -24.27 0.41
C GLY A 116 19.67 -25.38 -0.45
N TRP A 117 18.36 -25.51 -0.42
CA TRP A 117 17.62 -26.58 -1.08
C TRP A 117 16.56 -26.02 -2.01
N SER A 118 16.38 -26.66 -3.16
CA SER A 118 15.33 -26.35 -4.11
C SER A 118 14.38 -27.53 -4.24
N ILE A 119 13.09 -27.29 -4.19
CA ILE A 119 12.02 -28.28 -4.38
C ILE A 119 11.22 -27.92 -5.63
N ALA A 120 10.98 -28.90 -6.47
CA ALA A 120 10.05 -28.79 -7.61
C ALA A 120 8.73 -29.49 -7.25
N PRO A 121 7.71 -28.78 -6.73
CA PRO A 121 6.47 -29.38 -6.28
C PRO A 121 5.66 -29.99 -7.44
N GLY A 122 5.86 -29.46 -8.65
CA GLY A 122 5.00 -29.68 -9.80
C GLY A 122 3.72 -28.84 -9.72
N THR A 123 3.18 -28.48 -10.89
CA THR A 123 1.99 -27.61 -10.98
C THR A 123 0.77 -28.20 -10.27
N ASN A 124 0.53 -29.52 -10.43
CA ASN A 124 -0.62 -30.19 -9.81
C ASN A 124 -0.62 -30.06 -8.28
N VAL A 125 0.53 -30.20 -7.64
CA VAL A 125 0.66 -30.06 -6.18
C VAL A 125 0.54 -28.59 -5.78
N ALA A 126 1.31 -27.72 -6.42
CA ALA A 126 1.34 -26.28 -6.08
C ALA A 126 -0.05 -25.64 -6.23
N TRP A 127 -0.77 -25.94 -7.31
CA TRP A 127 -2.09 -25.32 -7.56
C TRP A 127 -3.22 -25.93 -6.73
N SER A 128 -3.08 -27.16 -6.27
CA SER A 128 -4.07 -27.81 -5.40
C SER A 128 -3.94 -27.45 -3.91
N LEU A 129 -2.94 -26.66 -3.51
CA LEU A 129 -2.78 -26.23 -2.13
C LEU A 129 -4.01 -25.46 -1.64
N SER A 130 -4.45 -25.77 -0.41
CA SER A 130 -5.45 -24.93 0.27
C SER A 130 -4.92 -23.50 0.45
N ARG A 131 -5.80 -22.51 0.60
CA ARG A 131 -5.38 -21.13 0.90
C ARG A 131 -4.49 -21.07 2.15
N LYS A 132 -4.79 -21.90 3.14
CA LYS A 132 -4.02 -21.95 4.40
C LYS A 132 -2.63 -22.56 4.20
N ALA A 133 -2.52 -23.68 3.48
CA ALA A 133 -1.24 -24.29 3.13
C ALA A 133 -0.37 -23.33 2.30
N ARG A 134 -0.97 -22.69 1.29
CA ARG A 134 -0.29 -21.71 0.44
C ARG A 134 0.20 -20.52 1.27
N GLN A 135 -0.62 -19.99 2.16
CA GLN A 135 -0.22 -18.90 3.07
C GLN A 135 1.00 -19.29 3.91
N GLN A 136 1.00 -20.46 4.52
CA GLN A 136 2.09 -20.93 5.38
C GLN A 136 3.38 -21.08 4.59
N ILE A 137 3.33 -21.83 3.48
CA ILE A 137 4.50 -22.13 2.65
C ILE A 137 5.01 -20.86 1.96
N TYR A 138 4.15 -20.08 1.31
CA TYR A 138 4.57 -18.91 0.52
C TYR A 138 5.03 -17.73 1.39
N THR A 139 4.51 -17.59 2.61
CA THR A 139 5.06 -16.62 3.57
C THR A 139 6.47 -16.98 4.00
N THR A 140 6.75 -18.28 4.15
CA THR A 140 8.11 -18.76 4.44
C THR A 140 9.02 -18.57 3.23
N LEU A 141 8.59 -18.97 2.05
CA LEU A 141 9.38 -18.81 0.81
C LEU A 141 9.73 -17.35 0.52
N ALA A 142 8.87 -16.42 0.89
CA ALA A 142 9.11 -14.98 0.71
C ALA A 142 10.27 -14.42 1.55
N GLN A 143 10.86 -15.21 2.45
CA GLN A 143 12.07 -14.82 3.19
C GLN A 143 13.33 -14.98 2.35
N PHE A 144 13.27 -15.73 1.25
CA PHE A 144 14.39 -16.05 0.39
C PHE A 144 14.25 -15.35 -0.96
N PRO A 145 15.17 -14.42 -1.32
CA PRO A 145 15.09 -13.60 -2.54
C PRO A 145 14.98 -14.39 -3.85
N GLU A 146 15.44 -15.64 -3.86
CA GLU A 146 15.36 -16.53 -5.01
C GLU A 146 13.92 -16.89 -5.40
N ASN A 147 12.98 -16.81 -4.44
CA ASN A 147 11.55 -17.01 -4.67
C ASN A 147 10.86 -15.70 -5.06
N ASN A 148 11.29 -15.11 -6.15
CA ASN A 148 10.81 -13.80 -6.58
C ASN A 148 9.27 -13.67 -6.61
N PRO A 149 8.47 -14.62 -7.14
CA PRO A 149 7.02 -14.50 -7.13
C PRO A 149 6.42 -14.43 -5.72
N GLN A 150 6.99 -15.13 -4.73
CA GLN A 150 6.54 -15.11 -3.35
C GLN A 150 7.07 -13.88 -2.60
N CYS A 151 8.26 -13.39 -2.94
CA CYS A 151 8.83 -12.17 -2.37
C CYS A 151 8.05 -10.93 -2.80
N VAL A 152 7.64 -10.88 -4.08
CA VAL A 152 6.97 -9.73 -4.70
C VAL A 152 5.70 -10.21 -5.42
N PRO A 153 4.70 -10.71 -4.67
CA PRO A 153 3.45 -11.18 -5.26
C PRO A 153 2.65 -10.03 -5.88
N TYR A 154 1.75 -10.34 -6.80
CA TYR A 154 0.63 -9.45 -7.04
C TYR A 154 -0.16 -9.34 -5.74
N ARG A 155 -0.51 -8.12 -5.34
CA ARG A 155 -1.21 -7.90 -4.07
C ARG A 155 -2.23 -6.78 -4.16
N PHE A 156 -3.29 -6.94 -3.38
CA PHE A 156 -4.35 -5.95 -3.23
C PHE A 156 -4.97 -6.08 -1.83
N PRO A 157 -5.69 -5.05 -1.36
CA PRO A 157 -6.32 -5.12 -0.05
C PRO A 157 -7.27 -6.32 0.06
N LEU A 158 -7.15 -7.10 1.13
CA LEU A 158 -7.98 -8.29 1.34
C LEU A 158 -9.49 -7.96 1.37
N ALA A 159 -9.85 -6.79 1.88
CA ALA A 159 -11.23 -6.32 1.94
C ALA A 159 -11.87 -6.12 0.55
N HIS A 160 -11.07 -6.00 -0.51
CA HIS A 160 -11.52 -5.78 -1.88
C HIS A 160 -11.43 -7.04 -2.77
N GLU A 161 -11.15 -8.23 -2.22
CA GLU A 161 -10.91 -9.45 -3.02
C GLU A 161 -12.01 -9.72 -4.05
N GLU A 162 -13.27 -9.64 -3.64
CA GLU A 162 -14.40 -9.89 -4.55
C GLU A 162 -14.55 -8.79 -5.61
N GLU A 163 -14.43 -7.53 -5.22
CA GLU A 163 -14.50 -6.38 -6.13
C GLU A 163 -13.36 -6.41 -7.14
N TRP A 164 -12.16 -6.85 -6.70
CA TRP A 164 -10.95 -6.91 -7.53
C TRP A 164 -11.11 -7.83 -8.73
N LEU A 165 -11.76 -8.96 -8.52
CA LEU A 165 -12.00 -9.97 -9.55
C LEU A 165 -13.31 -9.73 -10.30
N ALA A 166 -14.24 -8.96 -9.73
CA ALA A 166 -15.46 -8.55 -10.41
C ALA A 166 -15.14 -7.74 -11.68
N ASN A 167 -15.95 -7.87 -12.69
CA ASN A 167 -15.79 -7.15 -13.96
C ASN A 167 -14.38 -7.27 -14.58
N SER A 168 -13.63 -8.31 -14.25
CA SER A 168 -12.29 -8.57 -14.82
C SER A 168 -12.35 -8.91 -16.31
N GLY A 169 -13.49 -9.42 -16.79
CA GLY A 169 -13.68 -9.96 -18.14
C GLY A 169 -12.88 -11.24 -18.39
N LEU A 170 -12.37 -11.89 -17.36
CA LEU A 170 -11.73 -13.21 -17.44
C LEU A 170 -12.75 -14.29 -17.73
N ALA A 171 -12.36 -15.31 -18.49
CA ALA A 171 -13.15 -16.52 -18.64
C ALA A 171 -13.43 -17.19 -17.29
N SER A 172 -14.59 -17.82 -17.12
CA SER A 172 -15.02 -18.38 -15.83
C SER A 172 -14.02 -19.38 -15.24
N ASN A 173 -13.39 -20.20 -16.08
CA ASN A 173 -12.37 -21.15 -15.66
C ASN A 173 -11.10 -20.44 -15.15
N THR A 174 -10.63 -19.42 -15.86
CA THR A 174 -9.49 -18.59 -15.44
C THR A 174 -9.79 -17.87 -14.13
N LEU A 175 -10.97 -17.32 -14.00
CA LEU A 175 -11.41 -16.63 -12.78
C LEU A 175 -11.47 -17.59 -11.59
N SER A 176 -12.06 -18.77 -11.76
CA SER A 176 -12.14 -19.81 -10.72
C SER A 176 -10.74 -20.27 -10.28
N LEU A 177 -9.86 -20.55 -11.24
CA LEU A 177 -8.48 -20.95 -10.96
C LEU A 177 -7.73 -19.81 -10.25
N THR A 178 -7.83 -18.58 -10.73
CA THR A 178 -7.20 -17.43 -10.08
C THR A 178 -7.63 -17.28 -8.63
N ARG A 179 -8.93 -17.38 -8.34
CA ARG A 179 -9.48 -17.33 -6.97
C ARG A 179 -8.92 -18.42 -6.06
N SER A 180 -8.73 -19.64 -6.58
CA SER A 180 -8.17 -20.75 -5.80
C SER A 180 -6.69 -20.54 -5.43
N LEU A 181 -5.96 -19.76 -6.22
CA LEU A 181 -4.54 -19.47 -6.04
C LEU A 181 -4.25 -18.25 -5.16
N ILE A 182 -5.28 -17.46 -4.81
CA ILE A 182 -5.12 -16.32 -3.90
C ILE A 182 -4.91 -16.83 -2.47
N TYR A 183 -3.96 -16.20 -1.78
CA TYR A 183 -3.68 -16.45 -0.36
C TYR A 183 -3.53 -15.13 0.40
N ARG A 184 -3.57 -15.20 1.72
CA ARG A 184 -3.48 -14.02 2.58
C ARG A 184 -2.06 -13.81 3.10
N ARG A 185 -1.58 -12.54 3.07
CA ARG A 185 -0.41 -12.08 3.84
C ARG A 185 -0.74 -10.77 4.54
N GLY A 186 -0.79 -10.78 5.88
CA GLY A 186 -1.25 -9.63 6.64
C GLY A 186 -2.67 -9.21 6.26
N GLN A 187 -2.83 -7.99 5.78
CA GLN A 187 -4.10 -7.42 5.30
C GLN A 187 -4.21 -7.44 3.77
N SER A 188 -3.31 -8.14 3.08
CA SER A 188 -3.32 -8.27 1.63
C SER A 188 -3.78 -9.64 1.17
N ALA A 189 -4.57 -9.66 0.10
CA ALA A 189 -4.70 -10.80 -0.79
C ALA A 189 -3.50 -10.82 -1.73
N CYS A 190 -2.87 -11.98 -1.90
CA CYS A 190 -1.66 -12.15 -2.68
C CYS A 190 -1.83 -13.25 -3.73
N PHE A 191 -1.15 -13.08 -4.87
CA PHE A 191 -1.08 -14.07 -5.94
C PHE A 191 0.37 -14.20 -6.40
N SER A 192 0.91 -15.42 -6.40
CA SER A 192 2.32 -15.72 -6.73
C SER A 192 2.49 -16.80 -7.79
N ASP A 193 1.43 -17.53 -8.15
CA ASP A 193 1.50 -18.68 -9.05
C ASP A 193 1.49 -18.19 -10.51
N VAL A 194 2.55 -17.47 -10.91
CA VAL A 194 2.69 -16.86 -12.24
C VAL A 194 2.76 -17.90 -13.37
N GLU A 195 3.06 -19.14 -13.04
CA GLU A 195 3.11 -20.30 -13.95
C GLU A 195 1.75 -20.56 -14.65
N ILE A 196 0.65 -20.13 -14.01
CA ILE A 196 -0.69 -20.20 -14.62
C ILE A 196 -0.74 -19.52 -15.99
N LEU A 197 0.07 -18.47 -16.19
CA LEU A 197 0.09 -17.72 -17.44
C LEU A 197 0.47 -18.58 -18.65
N SER A 198 1.25 -19.66 -18.43
CA SER A 198 1.65 -20.58 -19.50
C SER A 198 0.53 -21.50 -19.98
N VAL A 199 -0.50 -21.73 -19.15
CA VAL A 199 -1.62 -22.62 -19.48
C VAL A 199 -2.90 -21.90 -19.88
N LEU A 200 -2.91 -20.57 -19.85
CA LEU A 200 -4.07 -19.80 -20.30
C LEU A 200 -4.27 -19.90 -21.82
N PRO A 201 -5.53 -19.91 -22.28
CA PRO A 201 -5.88 -20.29 -23.65
C PRO A 201 -5.41 -19.28 -24.72
N SER A 202 -5.17 -18.03 -24.33
CA SER A 202 -4.78 -16.99 -25.27
C SER A 202 -3.92 -15.90 -24.64
N GLU A 203 -3.19 -15.18 -25.46
CA GLU A 203 -2.44 -14.00 -25.06
C GLU A 203 -3.36 -12.91 -24.47
N ALA A 204 -4.52 -12.71 -25.08
CA ALA A 204 -5.52 -11.77 -24.57
C ALA A 204 -5.96 -12.11 -23.15
N GLU A 205 -6.13 -13.39 -22.84
CA GLU A 205 -6.50 -13.85 -21.50
C GLU A 205 -5.35 -13.65 -20.51
N ARG A 206 -4.10 -13.91 -20.91
CA ARG A 206 -2.90 -13.64 -20.12
C ARG A 206 -2.78 -12.14 -19.78
N HIS A 207 -2.89 -11.28 -20.77
CA HIS A 207 -2.85 -9.82 -20.58
C HIS A 207 -3.98 -9.35 -19.65
N ARG A 208 -5.19 -9.89 -19.81
CA ARG A 208 -6.33 -9.55 -18.95
C ARG A 208 -6.09 -9.98 -17.52
N LEU A 209 -5.54 -11.17 -17.28
CA LEU A 209 -5.21 -11.62 -15.93
C LEU A 209 -4.16 -10.70 -15.27
N ILE A 210 -3.06 -10.37 -15.97
CA ILE A 210 -2.03 -9.49 -15.44
C ILE A 210 -2.62 -8.11 -15.12
N ARG A 211 -3.42 -7.53 -16.00
CA ARG A 211 -4.08 -6.25 -15.76
C ARG A 211 -4.98 -6.32 -14.53
N THR A 212 -5.75 -7.39 -14.38
CA THR A 212 -6.62 -7.62 -13.23
C THR A 212 -5.81 -7.71 -11.94
N LEU A 213 -4.76 -8.51 -11.90
CA LEU A 213 -3.92 -8.70 -10.71
C LEU A 213 -3.11 -7.44 -10.35
N SER A 214 -2.80 -6.59 -11.32
CA SER A 214 -2.00 -5.38 -11.14
C SER A 214 -2.82 -4.09 -11.00
N ARG A 215 -4.11 -4.19 -10.74
CA ARG A 215 -4.98 -3.05 -10.43
C ARG A 215 -4.50 -2.33 -9.16
N PHE A 216 -4.96 -1.10 -8.99
CA PHE A 216 -4.74 -0.31 -7.78
C PHE A 216 -6.08 0.20 -7.24
N PRO A 217 -6.35 0.06 -5.92
CA PRO A 217 -7.51 0.71 -5.33
C PRO A 217 -7.27 2.22 -5.33
N ALA A 218 -8.28 2.95 -5.67
CA ALA A 218 -8.26 4.40 -5.63
C ALA A 218 -9.65 4.93 -5.25
N VAL A 219 -9.73 6.21 -4.91
CA VAL A 219 -10.99 6.83 -4.57
C VAL A 219 -11.17 8.13 -5.36
N PHE A 220 -12.35 8.33 -5.96
CA PHE A 220 -12.79 9.66 -6.30
C PHE A 220 -13.42 10.29 -5.07
N VAL A 221 -13.04 11.52 -4.80
CA VAL A 221 -13.52 12.27 -3.63
C VAL A 221 -14.15 13.57 -4.10
N ASN A 222 -15.39 13.76 -3.72
CA ASN A 222 -16.13 14.95 -4.04
C ASN A 222 -16.53 15.69 -2.76
N LEU A 223 -16.42 17.01 -2.78
CA LEU A 223 -16.93 17.89 -1.76
C LEU A 223 -18.37 18.30 -2.14
N ARG A 224 -19.33 17.96 -1.28
CA ARG A 224 -20.71 18.40 -1.43
C ARG A 224 -20.90 19.75 -0.78
N VAL A 225 -21.52 20.68 -1.52
CA VAL A 225 -21.78 22.04 -1.08
C VAL A 225 -23.22 22.39 -1.43
N ASP A 226 -23.93 23.05 -0.52
CA ASP A 226 -25.29 23.55 -0.72
C ASP A 226 -25.46 24.93 -0.07
N SER A 227 -26.63 25.52 -0.20
CA SER A 227 -26.95 26.85 0.32
C SER A 227 -26.88 26.96 1.85
N ASN A 228 -26.94 25.83 2.57
CA ASN A 228 -26.89 25.79 4.03
C ASN A 228 -25.45 25.48 4.53
N THR A 229 -24.51 25.24 3.62
CA THR A 229 -23.13 24.88 3.97
C THR A 229 -22.38 26.07 4.55
N VAL A 230 -21.84 25.93 5.75
CA VAL A 230 -20.94 26.92 6.36
C VAL A 230 -19.60 26.89 5.65
N LEU A 231 -19.34 27.81 4.75
CA LEU A 231 -18.20 27.78 3.84
C LEU A 231 -16.87 28.17 4.49
N GLU A 232 -16.86 29.03 5.51
CA GLU A 232 -15.62 29.59 6.06
C GLU A 232 -14.63 28.52 6.55
N PRO A 233 -15.00 27.50 7.36
CA PRO A 233 -14.06 26.44 7.75
C PRO A 233 -13.52 25.65 6.54
N ILE A 234 -14.36 25.43 5.53
CA ILE A 234 -13.99 24.71 4.30
C ILE A 234 -12.99 25.53 3.49
N ILE A 235 -13.25 26.83 3.33
CA ILE A 235 -12.33 27.77 2.66
C ILE A 235 -10.97 27.78 3.39
N GLN A 236 -10.97 27.94 4.72
CA GLN A 236 -9.76 27.94 5.53
C GLN A 236 -8.96 26.63 5.43
N PHE A 237 -9.64 25.50 5.25
CA PHE A 237 -8.96 24.21 5.07
C PHE A 237 -8.31 24.14 3.67
N TRP A 238 -9.06 24.41 2.61
CA TRP A 238 -8.57 24.23 1.24
C TRP A 238 -7.66 25.37 0.77
N GLU A 239 -7.68 26.56 1.38
CA GLU A 239 -6.74 27.66 1.06
C GLU A 239 -5.27 27.31 1.38
N GLN A 240 -5.05 26.26 2.16
CA GLN A 240 -3.71 25.75 2.46
C GLN A 240 -3.02 25.11 1.23
N THR A 241 -3.79 24.73 0.24
CA THR A 241 -3.33 24.10 -1.00
C THR A 241 -3.60 24.93 -2.24
N ARG A 242 -4.62 25.81 -2.16
CA ARG A 242 -4.99 26.71 -3.25
C ARG A 242 -5.35 28.09 -2.68
N PRO A 243 -4.89 29.19 -3.30
CA PRO A 243 -5.11 30.53 -2.77
C PRO A 243 -6.60 30.82 -2.50
N ARG A 244 -6.88 31.52 -1.39
CA ARG A 244 -8.24 31.90 -0.98
C ARG A 244 -9.00 32.66 -2.08
N GLN A 245 -8.31 33.55 -2.77
CA GLN A 245 -8.89 34.32 -3.90
C GLN A 245 -9.45 33.46 -5.03
N ASP A 246 -8.96 32.20 -5.16
CA ASP A 246 -9.49 31.24 -6.14
C ASP A 246 -10.57 30.34 -5.52
N THR A 247 -10.41 30.00 -4.24
CA THR A 247 -11.24 29.00 -3.54
C THR A 247 -12.57 29.59 -3.08
N GLN A 248 -12.56 30.77 -2.49
CA GLN A 248 -13.76 31.39 -1.91
C GLN A 248 -14.83 31.75 -2.96
N PRO A 249 -14.53 32.53 -4.03
CA PRO A 249 -15.56 32.88 -5.04
C PRO A 249 -16.14 31.66 -5.73
N PHE A 250 -15.31 30.62 -5.91
CA PHE A 250 -15.74 29.37 -6.51
C PHE A 250 -16.73 28.62 -5.60
N LEU A 251 -16.40 28.41 -4.32
CA LEU A 251 -17.29 27.74 -3.36
C LEU A 251 -18.59 28.52 -3.15
N GLU A 252 -18.54 29.86 -3.05
CA GLU A 252 -19.69 30.70 -2.93
C GLU A 252 -20.61 30.59 -4.16
N SER A 253 -20.05 30.50 -5.36
CA SER A 253 -20.82 30.33 -6.60
C SER A 253 -21.50 28.97 -6.64
N VAL A 254 -20.77 27.90 -6.26
CA VAL A 254 -21.31 26.53 -6.24
C VAL A 254 -22.43 26.41 -5.19
N ALA A 255 -22.25 27.00 -4.01
CA ALA A 255 -23.27 26.98 -2.95
C ALA A 255 -24.63 27.63 -3.36
N ARG A 256 -24.64 28.49 -4.37
CA ARG A 256 -25.85 29.12 -4.92
C ARG A 256 -26.56 28.24 -5.95
N LEU A 257 -25.92 27.18 -6.42
CA LEU A 257 -26.55 26.32 -7.42
C LEU A 257 -27.60 25.41 -6.75
N PRO A 258 -28.71 25.13 -7.42
CA PRO A 258 -29.73 24.22 -6.90
C PRO A 258 -29.21 22.77 -6.92
N GLY A 259 -29.73 21.91 -6.01
CA GLY A 259 -29.51 20.49 -6.05
C GLY A 259 -28.26 20.00 -5.36
N SER A 260 -27.59 20.81 -4.53
CA SER A 260 -26.39 20.39 -3.75
C SER A 260 -25.31 19.79 -4.62
N PRO A 261 -24.67 20.53 -5.51
CA PRO A 261 -23.65 20.03 -6.42
C PRO A 261 -22.42 19.51 -5.69
N SER A 262 -21.76 18.52 -6.30
CA SER A 262 -20.51 17.93 -5.83
C SER A 262 -19.33 18.43 -6.66
N ILE A 263 -18.24 18.78 -5.99
CA ILE A 263 -16.99 19.26 -6.59
C ILE A 263 -15.90 18.23 -6.35
N ASN A 264 -15.26 17.73 -7.40
CA ASN A 264 -14.10 16.87 -7.22
C ASN A 264 -12.96 17.61 -6.50
N ILE A 265 -12.45 17.06 -5.40
CA ILE A 265 -11.42 17.72 -4.57
C ILE A 265 -10.09 17.93 -5.32
N THR A 266 -9.86 17.24 -6.43
CA THR A 266 -8.69 17.47 -7.28
C THR A 266 -8.58 18.93 -7.69
N TYR A 267 -9.71 19.63 -7.80
CA TYR A 267 -9.73 21.07 -8.07
C TYR A 267 -8.96 21.88 -7.03
N PHE A 268 -9.01 21.49 -5.77
CA PHE A 268 -8.35 22.19 -4.66
C PHE A 268 -6.89 21.79 -4.46
N LEU A 269 -6.42 20.70 -5.08
CA LEU A 269 -5.05 20.22 -4.89
C LEU A 269 -4.02 21.11 -5.61
N PRO A 270 -2.76 21.13 -5.11
CA PRO A 270 -1.68 21.86 -5.77
C PRO A 270 -1.47 21.37 -7.22
N PRO A 271 -0.92 22.22 -8.10
CA PRO A 271 -0.71 21.88 -9.52
C PRO A 271 0.05 20.56 -9.72
N PHE A 272 1.06 20.28 -8.90
CA PHE A 272 1.83 19.03 -8.98
C PHE A 272 0.95 17.79 -8.83
N ALA A 273 0.13 17.73 -7.78
CA ALA A 273 -0.78 16.60 -7.53
C ALA A 273 -1.90 16.55 -8.57
N ARG A 274 -2.51 17.70 -8.86
CA ARG A 274 -3.64 17.81 -9.79
C ARG A 274 -3.31 17.31 -11.20
N THR A 275 -2.12 17.63 -11.73
CA THR A 275 -1.72 17.22 -13.08
C THR A 275 -1.31 15.76 -13.18
N ARG A 276 -1.02 15.11 -12.03
CA ARG A 276 -0.63 13.69 -11.96
C ARG A 276 -1.72 12.75 -11.51
N MET A 277 -2.81 13.29 -11.01
CA MET A 277 -3.89 12.48 -10.44
C MET A 277 -4.40 11.45 -11.46
N TYR A 278 -4.39 10.18 -11.03
CA TYR A 278 -4.81 9.01 -11.81
C TYR A 278 -4.03 8.83 -13.13
N THR A 279 -2.76 9.20 -13.14
CA THR A 279 -1.85 8.98 -14.27
C THR A 279 -0.67 8.11 -13.88
N TYR A 280 0.03 7.60 -14.89
CA TYR A 280 1.29 6.86 -14.74
C TYR A 280 2.47 7.76 -15.14
N PRO A 281 3.69 7.50 -14.59
CA PRO A 281 4.88 8.20 -15.03
C PRO A 281 5.16 8.01 -16.52
N GLU A 282 5.51 9.08 -17.21
CA GLU A 282 5.90 9.04 -18.61
C GLU A 282 7.22 8.28 -18.84
N GLY A 283 7.42 7.77 -20.04
CA GLY A 283 8.65 7.15 -20.53
C GLY A 283 8.50 5.69 -20.95
N LYS A 284 9.61 5.14 -21.47
CA LYS A 284 9.64 3.76 -21.97
C LYS A 284 9.72 2.73 -20.86
N LEU A 285 9.18 1.53 -21.08
CA LEU A 285 9.15 0.41 -20.12
C LEU A 285 10.53 -0.19 -19.83
N ASP A 286 11.50 -0.01 -20.73
CA ASP A 286 12.87 -0.49 -20.57
C ASP A 286 13.59 0.09 -19.35
N ASN A 287 13.22 1.32 -18.96
CA ASN A 287 13.68 1.94 -17.71
C ASN A 287 12.59 1.93 -16.65
N GLN A 288 12.51 0.85 -15.88
CA GLN A 288 11.47 0.63 -14.89
C GLN A 288 11.56 1.56 -13.67
N ASN A 289 12.76 2.06 -13.36
CA ASN A 289 12.92 3.04 -12.29
C ASN A 289 12.71 4.44 -12.84
N SER A 290 11.58 5.04 -12.51
CA SER A 290 11.28 6.41 -12.95
C SER A 290 12.03 7.49 -12.16
N GLY A 291 12.72 7.15 -11.07
CA GLY A 291 13.21 8.12 -10.09
C GLY A 291 12.10 8.89 -9.35
N GLN A 292 10.86 8.63 -9.71
CA GLN A 292 9.66 9.30 -9.19
C GLN A 292 8.93 8.36 -8.22
N ASP A 293 9.59 8.06 -7.10
CA ASP A 293 9.04 7.19 -6.06
C ASP A 293 8.04 7.91 -5.12
N CYS A 294 7.63 7.23 -4.07
CA CYS A 294 6.72 7.76 -3.07
C CYS A 294 7.26 8.98 -2.34
N PHE A 295 8.54 9.00 -2.00
CA PHE A 295 9.18 10.14 -1.33
C PHE A 295 9.31 11.35 -2.25
N TRP A 296 9.77 11.14 -3.50
CA TRP A 296 9.81 12.18 -4.50
C TRP A 296 8.42 12.79 -4.72
N THR A 297 7.40 11.94 -4.77
CA THR A 297 6.01 12.36 -4.92
C THR A 297 5.54 13.20 -3.74
N ALA A 298 5.74 12.72 -2.51
CA ALA A 298 5.27 13.40 -1.31
C ALA A 298 5.96 14.76 -1.11
N MET A 299 7.27 14.82 -1.32
CA MET A 299 8.04 16.05 -1.10
C MET A 299 7.89 17.10 -2.21
N ASN A 300 7.45 16.68 -3.42
CA ASN A 300 7.10 17.63 -4.48
C ASN A 300 5.65 18.12 -4.42
N PHE A 301 4.83 17.66 -3.50
CA PHE A 301 3.39 17.92 -3.49
C PHE A 301 3.04 19.41 -3.64
N PHE A 302 3.75 20.30 -2.96
CA PHE A 302 3.53 21.76 -3.03
C PHE A 302 4.39 22.48 -4.07
N ASN A 303 5.36 21.79 -4.68
CA ASN A 303 6.28 22.43 -5.60
C ASN A 303 5.59 22.79 -6.92
N ARG A 304 5.60 24.07 -7.31
CA ARG A 304 5.13 24.50 -8.62
C ARG A 304 6.03 23.98 -9.74
N ARG A 305 7.33 23.85 -9.46
CA ARG A 305 8.34 23.22 -10.33
C ARG A 305 8.96 22.07 -9.56
N ILE A 306 9.20 20.97 -10.28
CA ILE A 306 9.82 19.77 -9.71
C ILE A 306 11.20 20.14 -9.16
N ASP A 307 11.42 19.82 -7.88
CA ASP A 307 12.74 19.88 -7.28
C ASP A 307 13.55 18.65 -7.68
N ARG A 308 14.53 18.84 -8.58
CA ARG A 308 15.38 17.76 -9.10
C ARG A 308 16.27 17.14 -8.01
N ARG A 309 16.57 17.86 -6.92
CA ARG A 309 17.36 17.33 -5.80
C ARG A 309 16.67 16.13 -5.13
N LEU A 310 15.33 16.09 -5.18
CA LEU A 310 14.53 15.02 -4.60
C LEU A 310 14.61 13.68 -5.36
N SER A 311 15.23 13.64 -6.54
CA SER A 311 15.54 12.39 -7.24
C SER A 311 16.75 11.66 -6.65
N ASP A 312 17.59 12.36 -5.89
CA ASP A 312 18.72 11.80 -5.17
C ASP A 312 18.28 11.37 -3.74
N PRO A 313 18.34 10.07 -3.39
CA PRO A 313 17.88 9.59 -2.09
C PRO A 313 18.59 10.24 -0.89
N GLN A 314 19.90 10.52 -1.00
CA GLN A 314 20.66 11.12 0.11
C GLN A 314 20.25 12.58 0.34
N LYS A 315 20.18 13.37 -0.73
CA LYS A 315 19.72 14.76 -0.66
C LYS A 315 18.29 14.86 -0.17
N ARG A 316 17.43 13.94 -0.61
CA ARG A 316 16.05 13.86 -0.18
C ARG A 316 15.92 13.62 1.32
N MET A 317 16.68 12.67 1.89
CA MET A 317 16.70 12.42 3.33
C MET A 317 17.27 13.62 4.10
N GLN A 318 18.30 14.28 3.59
CA GLN A 318 18.82 15.52 4.16
C GLN A 318 17.74 16.60 4.22
N ILE A 319 17.02 16.85 3.11
CA ILE A 319 15.93 17.84 3.05
C ILE A 319 14.80 17.45 4.02
N LEU A 320 14.43 16.16 4.09
CA LEU A 320 13.42 15.71 5.03
C LEU A 320 13.80 16.05 6.49
N ASN A 321 15.05 15.83 6.86
CA ASN A 321 15.54 16.10 8.22
C ASN A 321 15.70 17.59 8.50
N THR A 322 16.10 18.40 7.52
CA THR A 322 16.33 19.84 7.71
C THR A 322 15.05 20.66 7.63
N ASP A 323 14.17 20.34 6.67
CA ASP A 323 13.05 21.20 6.30
C ASP A 323 11.71 20.73 6.88
N TYR A 324 11.67 19.53 7.50
CA TYR A 324 10.46 18.99 8.11
C TYR A 324 10.65 18.76 9.60
N THR A 325 9.55 18.71 10.33
CA THR A 325 9.50 18.37 11.76
C THR A 325 8.42 17.32 11.99
N GLU A 326 8.76 16.30 12.77
CA GLU A 326 7.75 15.33 13.22
C GLU A 326 6.77 16.01 14.19
N ILE A 327 5.48 15.82 13.93
CA ILE A 327 4.42 16.36 14.78
C ILE A 327 3.70 15.23 15.52
N LYS A 328 3.21 15.56 16.73
CA LYS A 328 2.30 14.70 17.50
C LYS A 328 0.88 15.20 17.31
N GLY A 329 -0.06 14.29 17.03
CA GLY A 329 -1.48 14.63 16.89
C GLY A 329 -2.00 14.41 15.46
N HIS A 330 -3.02 15.18 15.09
CA HIS A 330 -3.70 14.99 13.81
C HIS A 330 -2.90 15.59 12.64
N PRO A 331 -2.83 14.87 11.51
CA PRO A 331 -2.25 15.42 10.30
C PRO A 331 -3.11 16.56 9.77
N ASN A 332 -2.49 17.49 9.07
CA ASN A 332 -3.15 18.52 8.29
C ASN A 332 -2.87 18.29 6.79
N ILE A 333 -3.72 18.84 5.93
CA ILE A 333 -3.54 18.71 4.48
C ILE A 333 -2.11 19.08 4.08
N GLY A 334 -1.47 18.16 3.34
CA GLY A 334 -0.09 18.33 2.88
C GLY A 334 0.99 17.91 3.87
N ASP A 335 0.65 17.43 5.07
CA ASP A 335 1.61 16.74 5.92
C ASP A 335 2.01 15.40 5.28
N ILE A 336 3.28 15.03 5.40
CA ILE A 336 3.78 13.76 4.90
C ILE A 336 3.60 12.70 5.98
N ILE A 337 2.94 11.61 5.63
CA ILE A 337 2.86 10.41 6.46
C ILE A 337 3.99 9.48 6.03
N LEU A 338 4.89 9.16 6.95
CA LEU A 338 5.98 8.20 6.75
C LEU A 338 5.63 6.87 7.41
N LEU A 339 5.84 5.79 6.69
CA LEU A 339 5.87 4.44 7.26
C LEU A 339 7.33 4.05 7.50
N LEU A 340 7.64 3.66 8.72
CA LEU A 340 8.97 3.27 9.15
C LEU A 340 8.96 1.79 9.52
N ASP A 341 10.00 1.07 9.13
CA ASP A 341 10.19 -0.32 9.53
C ASP A 341 10.65 -0.44 11.00
N LYS A 342 10.93 -1.67 11.44
CA LYS A 342 11.44 -1.95 12.80
C LYS A 342 12.75 -1.21 13.13
N ASP A 343 13.57 -0.94 12.12
CA ASP A 343 14.87 -0.28 12.26
C ASP A 343 14.75 1.24 12.10
N GLN A 344 13.52 1.77 12.11
CA GLN A 344 13.18 3.19 11.91
C GLN A 344 13.59 3.71 10.53
N ILE A 345 13.73 2.83 9.55
CA ILE A 345 14.03 3.22 8.17
C ILE A 345 12.72 3.55 7.44
N PRO A 346 12.61 4.71 6.80
CA PRO A 346 11.42 5.06 6.04
C PRO A 346 11.26 4.16 4.81
N ILE A 347 10.16 3.40 4.76
CA ILE A 347 9.84 2.48 3.65
C ILE A 347 8.78 3.04 2.72
N HIS A 348 7.99 4.01 3.18
CA HIS A 348 6.98 4.68 2.35
C HIS A 348 6.70 6.10 2.83
N ALA A 349 6.29 6.95 1.89
CA ALA A 349 5.82 8.31 2.12
C ALA A 349 4.57 8.59 1.29
N CYS A 350 3.56 9.19 1.91
CA CYS A 350 2.39 9.71 1.22
C CYS A 350 1.97 11.06 1.83
N VAL A 351 1.07 11.78 1.17
CA VAL A 351 0.61 13.10 1.62
C VAL A 351 -0.81 12.98 2.13
N TYR A 352 -1.05 13.42 3.36
CA TYR A 352 -2.39 13.51 3.91
C TYR A 352 -3.22 14.56 3.18
N ILE A 353 -4.43 14.20 2.79
CA ILE A 353 -5.35 15.12 2.11
C ILE A 353 -6.50 15.53 3.04
N ALA A 354 -7.38 14.61 3.38
CA ALA A 354 -8.53 14.86 4.25
C ALA A 354 -9.10 13.52 4.71
N GLU A 355 -9.77 13.48 5.85
CA GLU A 355 -10.41 12.29 6.42
C GLU A 355 -9.43 11.10 6.47
N ASP A 356 -9.71 10.01 5.75
CA ASP A 356 -8.86 8.84 5.63
C ASP A 356 -8.14 8.74 4.26
N VAL A 357 -8.00 9.87 3.55
CA VAL A 357 -7.46 9.91 2.19
C VAL A 357 -6.06 10.48 2.15
N VAL A 358 -5.21 9.80 1.39
CA VAL A 358 -3.85 10.23 1.06
C VAL A 358 -3.64 10.34 -0.44
N PHE A 359 -2.76 11.25 -0.85
CA PHE A 359 -2.19 11.27 -2.19
C PHE A 359 -0.89 10.47 -2.16
N THR A 360 -0.79 9.46 -3.00
CA THR A 360 0.32 8.51 -2.97
C THR A 360 0.72 8.02 -4.36
N LYS A 361 1.93 7.47 -4.43
CA LYS A 361 2.43 6.59 -5.49
C LYS A 361 3.10 5.39 -4.83
N ASN A 362 2.52 4.21 -5.00
CA ASN A 362 3.03 3.01 -4.34
C ASN A 362 4.19 2.39 -5.12
N GLY A 363 5.41 2.77 -4.76
CA GLY A 363 6.65 2.25 -5.36
C GLY A 363 7.33 3.21 -6.36
N GLY A 364 8.56 2.86 -6.74
CA GLY A 364 9.43 3.67 -7.62
C GLY A 364 9.28 3.37 -9.12
N THR A 365 8.51 2.35 -9.48
CA THR A 365 8.40 1.92 -10.87
C THR A 365 7.43 2.78 -11.68
N ARG A 366 7.57 2.73 -12.99
CA ARG A 366 6.61 3.37 -13.93
C ARG A 366 5.24 2.69 -13.91
N LEU A 367 5.17 1.47 -13.38
CA LEU A 367 3.96 0.68 -13.29
C LEU A 367 3.04 1.06 -12.12
N SER A 368 3.45 2.01 -11.29
CA SER A 368 2.66 2.51 -10.15
C SER A 368 2.15 3.91 -10.46
N PRO A 369 0.82 4.13 -10.43
CA PRO A 369 0.22 5.43 -10.71
C PRO A 369 0.27 6.38 -9.52
N TRP A 370 0.03 7.66 -9.78
CA TRP A 370 -0.34 8.63 -8.75
C TRP A 370 -1.84 8.62 -8.53
N LEU A 371 -2.27 8.51 -7.29
CA LEU A 371 -3.70 8.40 -6.98
C LEU A 371 -4.06 8.91 -5.57
N LEU A 372 -5.34 9.16 -5.36
CA LEU A 372 -5.93 9.20 -4.03
C LEU A 372 -6.28 7.79 -3.60
N MET A 373 -5.95 7.47 -2.36
CA MET A 373 -6.19 6.14 -1.78
C MET A 373 -6.63 6.31 -0.32
N LYS A 374 -7.44 5.38 0.17
CA LYS A 374 -7.70 5.30 1.61
C LYS A 374 -6.44 4.88 2.35
N ILE A 375 -6.23 5.42 3.53
CA ILE A 375 -5.07 5.06 4.37
C ILE A 375 -5.04 3.56 4.66
N SER A 376 -6.19 2.93 4.93
CA SER A 376 -6.29 1.48 5.15
C SER A 376 -5.79 0.67 3.97
N ASP A 377 -6.16 1.07 2.75
CA ASP A 377 -5.73 0.38 1.53
C ASP A 377 -4.23 0.56 1.30
N MET A 378 -3.71 1.77 1.49
CA MET A 378 -2.29 2.05 1.41
C MET A 378 -1.49 1.20 2.42
N LEU A 379 -1.94 1.16 3.68
CA LEU A 379 -1.28 0.39 4.73
C LEU A 379 -1.25 -1.10 4.43
N SER A 380 -2.27 -1.66 3.77
CA SER A 380 -2.32 -3.07 3.40
C SER A 380 -1.10 -3.51 2.57
N TYR A 381 -0.53 -2.61 1.77
CA TYR A 381 0.67 -2.89 0.97
C TYR A 381 1.94 -2.99 1.79
N TYR A 382 1.97 -2.46 3.02
CA TYR A 382 3.20 -2.30 3.82
C TYR A 382 3.21 -3.06 5.15
N MET A 383 2.05 -3.48 5.66
CA MET A 383 1.90 -4.10 6.99
C MET A 383 1.97 -5.63 6.97
N GLU A 384 2.96 -6.23 6.28
CA GLU A 384 2.96 -7.69 6.10
C GLU A 384 3.44 -8.49 7.29
N THR A 385 4.52 -8.11 7.91
CA THR A 385 5.20 -8.99 8.87
C THR A 385 5.84 -8.28 10.06
N GLN A 386 5.87 -6.95 10.08
CA GLN A 386 6.59 -6.18 11.08
C GLN A 386 5.76 -5.01 11.60
N PRO A 387 5.87 -4.70 12.88
CA PRO A 387 5.27 -3.48 13.41
C PRO A 387 5.89 -2.28 12.70
N LEU A 388 5.05 -1.52 12.00
CA LEU A 388 5.44 -0.27 11.39
C LEU A 388 5.17 0.86 12.37
N ARG A 389 6.13 1.78 12.50
CA ARG A 389 5.88 3.08 13.09
C ARG A 389 5.38 4.02 12.02
N VAL A 390 4.41 4.83 12.36
CA VAL A 390 3.93 5.91 11.51
C VAL A 390 4.39 7.24 12.09
N ALA A 391 5.04 8.07 11.28
CA ALA A 391 5.44 9.42 11.64
C ALA A 391 4.73 10.44 10.74
N ILE A 392 4.31 11.55 11.31
CA ILE A 392 3.68 12.65 10.56
C ILE A 392 4.70 13.78 10.49
N MET A 393 5.12 14.14 9.29
CA MET A 393 6.13 15.14 9.03
C MET A 393 5.51 16.41 8.44
N ARG A 394 5.66 17.52 9.11
CA ARG A 394 5.21 18.84 8.65
C ARG A 394 6.36 19.67 8.16
N GLN A 395 6.21 20.28 6.99
CA GLN A 395 7.22 21.20 6.47
C GLN A 395 7.33 22.45 7.38
N LYS A 396 8.55 22.81 7.77
CA LYS A 396 8.83 23.99 8.59
C LYS A 396 8.35 25.26 7.87
N GLY A 397 7.83 26.21 8.63
CA GLY A 397 7.31 27.47 8.07
C GLY A 397 5.91 27.38 7.45
N ARG A 398 5.32 26.20 7.30
CA ARG A 398 3.90 26.10 6.93
C ARG A 398 3.03 26.51 8.10
N LYS A 399 2.02 27.33 7.82
CA LYS A 399 1.05 27.76 8.82
C LYS A 399 0.39 26.53 9.45
N ALA A 400 0.42 26.46 10.79
CA ALA A 400 -0.42 25.52 11.51
C ALA A 400 -1.90 25.81 11.19
N PRO A 401 -2.76 24.80 11.18
CA PRO A 401 -4.20 25.04 11.06
C PRO A 401 -4.64 26.01 12.17
N PRO A 402 -5.66 26.81 11.96
CA PRO A 402 -6.20 27.71 12.98
C PRO A 402 -6.42 26.98 14.30
N ALA A 403 -6.13 27.62 15.43
CA ALA A 403 -6.25 27.02 16.77
C ALA A 403 -7.67 26.44 17.04
N SER A 404 -8.69 26.97 16.38
CA SER A 404 -10.06 26.43 16.38
C SER A 404 -10.17 25.00 15.83
N LEU A 405 -9.22 24.54 15.02
CA LEU A 405 -9.13 23.15 14.51
C LEU A 405 -8.34 22.25 15.46
N ASN A 406 -7.53 22.81 16.35
CA ASN A 406 -6.66 22.06 17.29
C ASN A 406 -7.21 21.97 18.71
N SER A 407 -8.24 22.73 19.08
CA SER A 407 -8.63 22.96 20.50
C SER A 407 -9.43 21.84 21.19
N LEU A 408 -9.35 20.59 20.72
CA LEU A 408 -10.00 19.44 21.38
C LEU A 408 -9.01 18.46 22.05
N ASN A 409 -7.75 18.82 22.22
CA ASN A 409 -6.76 17.96 22.90
C ASN A 409 -6.83 17.99 24.45
N ALA A 410 -7.83 18.60 25.04
CA ALA A 410 -7.95 18.77 26.49
C ALA A 410 -8.96 17.83 27.17
N ILE A 411 -9.45 16.78 26.48
CA ILE A 411 -10.18 15.73 27.18
C ILE A 411 -9.15 14.72 27.67
N LYS A 412 -8.77 14.85 28.94
CA LYS A 412 -8.08 13.80 29.70
C LYS A 412 -8.90 12.51 29.55
N ARG A 413 -8.33 11.52 28.87
CA ARG A 413 -8.90 10.17 28.86
C ARG A 413 -8.52 9.51 30.18
N ASP A 414 -9.51 9.26 31.01
CA ASP A 414 -9.44 8.21 32.01
C ASP A 414 -9.33 6.88 31.26
N VAL A 415 -8.13 6.35 31.17
CA VAL A 415 -7.87 4.98 30.72
C VAL A 415 -8.39 4.09 31.86
N PRO A 416 -9.37 3.20 31.61
CA PRO A 416 -9.76 2.24 32.64
C PRO A 416 -8.53 1.39 32.95
N THR A 417 -8.10 1.41 34.22
CA THR A 417 -7.01 0.55 34.68
C THR A 417 -7.41 -0.92 34.48
N ALA A 418 -6.43 -1.79 34.27
CA ALA A 418 -6.65 -3.23 34.06
C ALA A 418 -7.53 -3.89 35.16
N ALA A 419 -7.64 -3.27 36.34
CA ALA A 419 -8.53 -3.66 37.43
C ALA A 419 -10.02 -3.45 37.12
N ALA A 420 -10.38 -2.41 36.33
CA ALA A 420 -11.79 -2.17 35.97
C ALA A 420 -12.28 -3.16 34.88
N ALA A 421 -11.42 -3.61 34.01
CA ALA A 421 -11.73 -4.62 33.00
C ALA A 421 -11.92 -6.01 33.62
N ALA A 422 -11.19 -6.35 34.69
CA ALA A 422 -11.35 -7.61 35.43
C ALA A 422 -12.68 -7.66 36.20
N ALA A 423 -13.14 -6.54 36.78
CA ALA A 423 -14.40 -6.46 37.51
C ALA A 423 -15.63 -6.57 36.60
N ALA A 424 -15.56 -6.06 35.35
CA ALA A 424 -16.65 -6.19 34.38
C ALA A 424 -16.84 -7.63 33.89
N ASN A 425 -15.76 -8.42 33.82
CA ASN A 425 -15.80 -9.82 33.36
C ASN A 425 -16.30 -10.80 34.48
N GLN A 426 -16.26 -10.40 35.74
CA GLN A 426 -16.82 -11.18 36.83
C GLN A 426 -18.35 -11.00 37.01
N ARG A 427 -18.89 -9.84 36.60
CA ARG A 427 -20.35 -9.59 36.64
C ARG A 427 -21.14 -10.21 35.47
N ALA A 428 -20.46 -10.67 34.43
CA ALA A 428 -21.09 -11.35 33.28
C ALA A 428 -21.14 -12.89 33.46
N LYS A 429 -20.72 -13.42 34.62
CA LYS A 429 -20.72 -14.88 34.96
C LYS A 429 -21.55 -15.21 36.19
N LEU A 430 -22.38 -14.30 36.66
CA LEU A 430 -23.46 -14.53 37.63
C LEU A 430 -24.79 -14.13 36.96
#